data_4b64ef3b5c0ac2b4f377dae3f7dbee87
#
_entry.id   4b64ef3b5c0ac2b4f377dae3f7dbee87
#
_cell.length_a   1.000
_cell.length_b   1.000
_cell.length_c   1.000
_cell.angle_alpha   90.00
_cell.angle_beta   90.00
_cell.angle_gamma   90.00
#
_symmetry.space_group_name_H-M   'P 1'
#
loop_
_entity.id
_entity.type
_entity.pdbx_description
1 polymer ?
#
loop_
_entity_poly.entity_id
_entity_poly.type
_entity_poly.pdbx_seq_one_letter_code
_entity_poly.pdbx_strand_id
1 'polypeptide(L)'
;MSYDANARPSPPQPPSPGRSMLPRIQFAQAPDGVSIAFWSAGDGVPIVAMFPPGFSNIQFEWEMPEPARLFERARGWATVIRFDHRNTGLSERGVADVSLEGFTNDLVGVLNRLDLGRVHLFAGTDCGKVAIHYAAHNPQRVASLTLFRANPGPGSSAAAPEWTNLRPLLDRDWRLFTDLLATAINGLEDGEQTARVARYIRESVNPEEFIAASDSLARADVRPLLPQVRCPALVLHRMDSPFFAIERSRGLVAAIPDARLSVLPGTSPFAWDESVADAVRSFVLEVAGAENRARFGVRSGTQFRTILFTDIEGHNELIRLIGDKAGRQVLREHERITREALRAHGGNEVKSMGDGFLASFTSAQKALECAIALQRSLAAENLGAGLSGPLSEGLRVRVGINAGEPIAEDDDLFGTAVIAAARIAALAAGGEILVANVVRELVAGKGFLFSDRGEQALRGLEDPVRLWELRWAD
;
A
#
# COMPACT_ATOMS: atom_id res chain seq x y z
N MET A 1 37.27 -38.43 -31.61
CA MET A 1 36.70 -38.35 -30.26
C MET A 1 37.49 -37.24 -29.52
N SER A 2 37.00 -36.04 -29.53
CA SER A 2 37.54 -34.92 -28.74
C SER A 2 36.43 -34.42 -27.79
N TYR A 3 36.70 -34.63 -26.52
CA TYR A 3 35.86 -34.16 -25.43
C TYR A 3 36.01 -32.63 -25.27
N ASP A 4 34.93 -31.90 -25.40
CA ASP A 4 34.87 -30.47 -25.12
C ASP A 4 34.63 -30.24 -23.62
N ALA A 5 35.69 -29.86 -22.89
CA ALA A 5 35.74 -29.80 -21.42
C ALA A 5 35.40 -28.41 -20.86
N ASN A 6 34.55 -27.59 -21.55
CA ASN A 6 34.24 -26.22 -21.15
C ASN A 6 32.73 -25.87 -21.08
N ALA A 7 31.88 -26.83 -20.79
CA ALA A 7 30.49 -26.51 -20.45
C ALA A 7 30.40 -26.00 -18.99
N ARG A 8 30.36 -24.66 -18.81
CA ARG A 8 29.99 -24.07 -17.52
C ARG A 8 28.55 -24.50 -17.18
N PRO A 9 28.28 -24.95 -15.96
CA PRO A 9 26.89 -25.23 -15.55
C PRO A 9 26.08 -23.94 -15.63
N SER A 10 24.91 -24.03 -16.23
CA SER A 10 23.92 -22.94 -16.26
C SER A 10 23.62 -22.50 -14.83
N PRO A 11 23.45 -21.19 -14.58
CA PRO A 11 23.08 -20.70 -13.25
C PRO A 11 21.75 -21.36 -12.83
N PRO A 12 21.57 -21.67 -11.53
CA PRO A 12 20.34 -22.24 -11.03
C PRO A 12 19.16 -21.31 -11.38
N GLN A 13 18.14 -21.86 -11.99
CA GLN A 13 16.90 -21.14 -12.21
C GLN A 13 16.37 -20.65 -10.86
N PRO A 14 15.87 -19.40 -10.77
CA PRO A 14 15.23 -18.92 -9.54
C PRO A 14 14.11 -19.89 -9.17
N PRO A 15 13.91 -20.15 -7.86
CA PRO A 15 12.83 -21.02 -7.41
C PRO A 15 11.51 -20.49 -7.98
N SER A 16 10.73 -21.40 -8.58
CA SER A 16 9.36 -21.10 -9.00
C SER A 16 8.64 -20.42 -7.84
N PRO A 17 7.92 -19.30 -8.04
CA PRO A 17 7.17 -18.66 -6.98
C PRO A 17 6.29 -19.73 -6.35
N GLY A 18 6.44 -19.93 -5.04
CA GLY A 18 5.60 -20.85 -4.28
C GLY A 18 4.16 -20.53 -4.65
N ARG A 19 3.31 -21.54 -4.91
CA ARG A 19 1.91 -21.38 -5.32
C ARG A 19 1.25 -20.35 -4.41
N SER A 20 1.27 -19.09 -4.82
CA SER A 20 0.43 -18.03 -4.29
C SER A 20 -1.00 -18.56 -4.44
N MET A 21 -1.74 -18.66 -3.33
CA MET A 21 -3.13 -19.12 -3.44
C MET A 21 -3.88 -18.05 -4.24
N LEU A 22 -4.22 -18.37 -5.50
CA LEU A 22 -5.04 -17.50 -6.32
C LEU A 22 -6.30 -17.11 -5.55
N PRO A 23 -6.69 -15.84 -5.54
CA PRO A 23 -7.91 -15.45 -4.86
C PRO A 23 -9.11 -16.18 -5.48
N ARG A 24 -10.07 -16.50 -4.63
CA ARG A 24 -11.30 -17.16 -5.07
C ARG A 24 -12.11 -16.21 -5.96
N ILE A 25 -12.36 -16.62 -7.20
CA ILE A 25 -13.26 -15.91 -8.09
C ILE A 25 -14.70 -16.13 -7.62
N GLN A 26 -15.45 -15.07 -7.53
CA GLN A 26 -16.84 -14.97 -7.10
C GLN A 26 -17.63 -14.23 -8.15
N PHE A 27 -18.96 -14.27 -8.03
CA PHE A 27 -19.87 -13.56 -8.92
C PHE A 27 -20.83 -12.65 -8.14
N ALA A 28 -21.05 -11.46 -8.67
CA ALA A 28 -22.02 -10.48 -8.19
C ALA A 28 -23.09 -10.24 -9.26
N GLN A 29 -24.31 -9.94 -8.84
CA GLN A 29 -25.35 -9.49 -9.76
C GLN A 29 -25.34 -7.96 -9.81
N ALA A 30 -25.15 -7.40 -11.00
CA ALA A 30 -25.37 -5.99 -11.24
C ALA A 30 -26.88 -5.63 -11.08
N PRO A 31 -27.25 -4.37 -10.84
CA PRO A 31 -28.66 -3.98 -10.69
C PRO A 31 -29.57 -4.36 -11.86
N ASP A 32 -29.03 -4.47 -13.05
CA ASP A 32 -29.71 -4.88 -14.27
C ASP A 32 -29.67 -6.42 -14.52
N GLY A 33 -29.17 -7.19 -13.53
CA GLY A 33 -29.15 -8.64 -13.55
C GLY A 33 -27.94 -9.28 -14.21
N VAL A 34 -26.99 -8.50 -14.72
CA VAL A 34 -25.76 -9.02 -15.35
C VAL A 34 -24.83 -9.63 -14.30
N SER A 35 -24.29 -10.84 -14.60
CA SER A 35 -23.36 -11.55 -13.71
C SER A 35 -21.94 -11.07 -13.88
N ILE A 36 -21.33 -10.53 -12.83
CA ILE A 36 -20.01 -9.90 -12.80
C ILE A 36 -19.03 -10.74 -12.00
N ALA A 37 -17.98 -11.22 -12.64
CA ALA A 37 -16.90 -11.95 -12.00
C ALA A 37 -15.97 -11.00 -11.25
N PHE A 38 -15.63 -11.34 -10.01
CA PHE A 38 -14.71 -10.56 -9.19
C PHE A 38 -13.92 -11.43 -8.22
N TRP A 39 -12.84 -10.86 -7.70
CA TRP A 39 -12.17 -11.36 -6.50
C TRP A 39 -11.84 -10.22 -5.54
N SER A 40 -11.69 -10.54 -4.26
CA SER A 40 -11.17 -9.65 -3.24
C SER A 40 -10.12 -10.35 -2.40
N ALA A 41 -9.05 -9.65 -2.03
CA ALA A 41 -7.95 -10.21 -1.24
C ALA A 41 -7.22 -9.14 -0.42
N GLY A 42 -6.83 -9.50 0.81
CA GLY A 42 -6.20 -8.61 1.79
C GLY A 42 -7.17 -8.14 2.87
N ASP A 43 -6.63 -7.49 3.92
CA ASP A 43 -7.38 -7.13 5.13
C ASP A 43 -7.24 -5.63 5.48
N GLY A 44 -6.93 -4.78 4.51
CA GLY A 44 -6.75 -3.33 4.71
C GLY A 44 -7.89 -2.49 4.16
N VAL A 45 -7.58 -1.24 3.81
CA VAL A 45 -8.53 -0.32 3.20
C VAL A 45 -9.06 -0.86 1.87
N PRO A 46 -10.37 -0.79 1.58
CA PRO A 46 -10.93 -1.36 0.36
C PRO A 46 -10.59 -0.49 -0.87
N ILE A 47 -9.87 -1.09 -1.83
CA ILE A 47 -9.52 -0.47 -3.12
C ILE A 47 -10.13 -1.28 -4.24
N VAL A 48 -10.93 -0.63 -5.08
CA VAL A 48 -11.42 -1.21 -6.33
C VAL A 48 -10.58 -0.71 -7.48
N ALA A 49 -9.91 -1.63 -8.17
CA ALA A 49 -9.11 -1.31 -9.34
C ALA A 49 -9.82 -1.75 -10.62
N MET A 50 -10.10 -0.78 -11.50
CA MET A 50 -10.84 -0.93 -12.76
C MET A 50 -9.95 -0.68 -13.95
N PHE A 51 -10.01 -1.60 -14.93
CA PHE A 51 -9.32 -1.48 -16.20
C PHE A 51 -10.30 -1.64 -17.35
N PRO A 52 -10.07 -0.98 -18.49
CA PRO A 52 -11.03 -0.97 -19.58
C PRO A 52 -11.23 -2.36 -20.21
N PRO A 53 -12.38 -2.61 -20.83
CA PRO A 53 -12.60 -3.81 -21.63
C PRO A 53 -11.45 -4.03 -22.61
N GLY A 54 -11.00 -5.29 -22.74
CA GLY A 54 -9.79 -5.68 -23.48
C GLY A 54 -8.52 -5.70 -22.61
N PHE A 55 -8.52 -5.02 -21.47
CA PHE A 55 -7.42 -4.98 -20.51
C PHE A 55 -7.90 -5.38 -19.09
N SER A 56 -8.86 -6.29 -19.02
CA SER A 56 -9.36 -6.88 -17.78
C SER A 56 -9.67 -8.35 -17.99
N ASN A 57 -8.93 -9.20 -17.33
CA ASN A 57 -9.18 -10.64 -17.17
C ASN A 57 -8.59 -11.04 -15.83
N ILE A 58 -9.44 -11.02 -14.81
CA ILE A 58 -9.04 -11.15 -13.41
C ILE A 58 -8.38 -12.49 -13.06
N GLN A 59 -8.55 -13.49 -13.89
CA GLN A 59 -7.84 -14.76 -13.75
C GLN A 59 -6.47 -14.71 -14.43
N PHE A 60 -6.41 -14.24 -15.69
CA PHE A 60 -5.17 -14.19 -16.45
C PHE A 60 -4.13 -13.24 -15.86
N GLU A 61 -4.57 -12.16 -15.19
CA GLU A 61 -3.70 -11.20 -14.49
C GLU A 61 -2.76 -11.87 -13.48
N TRP A 62 -3.16 -13.01 -12.89
CA TRP A 62 -2.31 -13.78 -11.98
C TRP A 62 -1.27 -14.64 -12.68
N GLU A 63 -1.43 -14.88 -13.99
CA GLU A 63 -0.42 -15.53 -14.83
C GLU A 63 0.66 -14.54 -15.29
N MET A 64 0.41 -13.23 -15.16
CA MET A 64 1.33 -12.15 -15.51
C MET A 64 2.17 -11.75 -14.30
N PRO A 65 3.53 -11.76 -14.40
CA PRO A 65 4.41 -11.52 -13.25
C PRO A 65 4.22 -10.14 -12.60
N GLU A 66 4.00 -9.10 -13.42
CA GLU A 66 3.90 -7.72 -12.95
C GLU A 66 2.61 -7.48 -12.15
N PRO A 67 1.40 -7.73 -12.69
CA PRO A 67 0.16 -7.60 -11.92
C PRO A 67 0.15 -8.47 -10.67
N ALA A 68 0.53 -9.75 -10.80
CA ALA A 68 0.54 -10.68 -9.66
C ALA A 68 1.40 -10.17 -8.50
N ARG A 69 2.61 -9.65 -8.79
CA ARG A 69 3.50 -9.07 -7.77
C ARG A 69 2.88 -7.86 -7.10
N LEU A 70 2.26 -6.97 -7.86
CA LEU A 70 1.62 -5.76 -7.31
C LEU A 70 0.42 -6.11 -6.45
N PHE A 71 -0.41 -7.07 -6.85
CA PHE A 71 -1.53 -7.52 -6.04
C PHE A 71 -1.07 -8.17 -4.73
N GLU A 72 -0.05 -9.03 -4.77
CA GLU A 72 0.53 -9.61 -3.56
C GLU A 72 1.08 -8.54 -2.61
N ARG A 73 1.75 -7.52 -3.14
CA ARG A 73 2.26 -6.41 -2.33
C ARG A 73 1.11 -5.56 -1.74
N ALA A 74 0.08 -5.31 -2.53
CA ALA A 74 -1.07 -4.50 -2.11
C ALA A 74 -1.89 -5.17 -1.01
N ARG A 75 -2.01 -6.52 -1.01
CA ARG A 75 -2.72 -7.29 0.04
C ARG A 75 -2.16 -7.06 1.44
N GLY A 76 -0.92 -6.62 1.58
CA GLY A 76 -0.30 -6.32 2.86
C GLY A 76 -0.83 -5.05 3.54
N TRP A 77 -1.57 -4.19 2.85
CA TRP A 77 -2.07 -2.92 3.38
C TRP A 77 -3.49 -2.56 2.90
N ALA A 78 -4.03 -3.23 1.88
CA ALA A 78 -5.34 -2.99 1.31
C ALA A 78 -6.13 -4.29 1.14
N THR A 79 -7.45 -4.19 1.15
CA THR A 79 -8.33 -5.17 0.53
C THR A 79 -8.49 -4.79 -0.93
N VAL A 80 -7.75 -5.48 -1.80
CA VAL A 80 -7.80 -5.25 -3.24
C VAL A 80 -9.00 -5.96 -3.84
N ILE A 81 -9.79 -5.25 -4.62
CA ILE A 81 -10.96 -5.75 -5.32
C ILE A 81 -10.74 -5.55 -6.82
N ARG A 82 -10.82 -6.64 -7.56
CA ARG A 82 -10.75 -6.65 -9.02
C ARG A 82 -12.00 -7.31 -9.57
N PHE A 83 -12.52 -6.82 -10.67
CA PHE A 83 -13.62 -7.41 -11.39
C PHE A 83 -13.47 -7.22 -12.90
N ASP A 84 -14.07 -8.12 -13.65
CA ASP A 84 -14.22 -7.99 -15.08
C ASP A 84 -15.54 -7.28 -15.39
N HIS A 85 -15.50 -6.28 -16.24
CA HIS A 85 -16.73 -5.65 -16.73
C HIS A 85 -17.55 -6.63 -17.58
N ARG A 86 -18.84 -6.34 -17.76
CA ARG A 86 -19.71 -7.06 -18.73
C ARG A 86 -19.01 -7.23 -20.06
N ASN A 87 -19.23 -8.35 -20.72
CA ASN A 87 -18.58 -8.71 -21.99
C ASN A 87 -17.05 -8.80 -21.91
N THR A 88 -16.48 -8.99 -20.71
CA THR A 88 -15.03 -9.03 -20.52
C THR A 88 -14.67 -10.22 -19.60
N GLY A 89 -13.54 -10.87 -19.88
CA GLY A 89 -12.97 -11.92 -19.04
C GLY A 89 -13.97 -13.00 -18.66
N LEU A 90 -14.20 -13.17 -17.37
CA LEU A 90 -15.09 -14.19 -16.80
C LEU A 90 -16.52 -13.70 -16.51
N SER A 91 -16.79 -12.40 -16.70
CA SER A 91 -18.15 -11.86 -16.56
C SER A 91 -19.07 -12.29 -17.70
N GLU A 92 -20.37 -12.08 -17.51
CA GLU A 92 -21.38 -12.45 -18.49
C GLU A 92 -21.11 -11.82 -19.87
N ARG A 93 -21.25 -12.62 -20.91
CA ARG A 93 -20.98 -12.28 -22.30
C ARG A 93 -22.28 -12.13 -23.10
N GLY A 94 -22.20 -11.40 -24.22
CA GLY A 94 -23.37 -11.18 -25.07
C GLY A 94 -24.35 -10.16 -24.49
N VAL A 95 -23.93 -9.36 -23.54
CA VAL A 95 -24.74 -8.30 -22.94
C VAL A 95 -24.84 -7.12 -23.90
N ALA A 96 -26.09 -6.76 -24.28
CA ALA A 96 -26.32 -5.69 -25.27
C ALA A 96 -26.07 -4.29 -24.72
N ASP A 97 -26.35 -4.04 -23.44
CA ASP A 97 -26.12 -2.74 -22.82
C ASP A 97 -24.65 -2.59 -22.39
N VAL A 98 -23.88 -1.87 -23.18
CA VAL A 98 -22.50 -1.45 -22.91
C VAL A 98 -22.40 0.06 -22.70
N SER A 99 -23.48 0.69 -22.23
CA SER A 99 -23.49 2.11 -21.88
C SER A 99 -22.60 2.42 -20.67
N LEU A 100 -22.29 3.71 -20.47
CA LEU A 100 -21.58 4.17 -19.28
C LEU A 100 -22.31 3.77 -17.98
N GLU A 101 -23.65 3.82 -18.00
CA GLU A 101 -24.49 3.39 -16.89
C GLU A 101 -24.40 1.88 -16.67
N GLY A 102 -24.44 1.07 -17.73
CA GLY A 102 -24.22 -0.37 -17.68
C GLY A 102 -22.90 -0.73 -17.04
N PHE A 103 -21.79 -0.12 -17.47
CA PHE A 103 -20.47 -0.31 -16.84
C PHE A 103 -20.43 0.18 -15.38
N THR A 104 -21.19 1.21 -15.04
CA THR A 104 -21.31 1.68 -13.66
C THR A 104 -22.09 0.68 -12.80
N ASN A 105 -23.12 0.03 -13.37
CA ASN A 105 -23.87 -1.02 -12.69
C ASN A 105 -23.01 -2.24 -12.35
N ASP A 106 -22.01 -2.57 -13.17
CA ASP A 106 -21.05 -3.63 -12.86
C ASP A 106 -20.32 -3.35 -11.53
N LEU A 107 -19.80 -2.13 -11.36
CA LEU A 107 -19.19 -1.68 -10.12
C LEU A 107 -20.17 -1.75 -8.95
N VAL A 108 -21.40 -1.25 -9.14
CA VAL A 108 -22.45 -1.26 -8.10
C VAL A 108 -22.74 -2.68 -7.64
N GLY A 109 -22.86 -3.64 -8.56
CA GLY A 109 -23.10 -5.04 -8.25
C GLY A 109 -22.02 -5.63 -7.33
N VAL A 110 -20.75 -5.38 -7.67
CA VAL A 110 -19.60 -5.85 -6.86
C VAL A 110 -19.60 -5.21 -5.47
N LEU A 111 -19.79 -3.88 -5.38
CA LEU A 111 -19.80 -3.17 -4.10
C LEU A 111 -20.94 -3.62 -3.20
N ASN A 112 -22.12 -3.88 -3.75
CA ASN A 112 -23.28 -4.37 -3.00
C ASN A 112 -23.06 -5.81 -2.53
N ARG A 113 -22.46 -6.67 -3.37
CA ARG A 113 -22.14 -8.06 -3.02
C ARG A 113 -21.15 -8.19 -1.85
N LEU A 114 -20.23 -7.22 -1.75
CA LEU A 114 -19.21 -7.18 -0.69
C LEU A 114 -19.65 -6.37 0.54
N ASP A 115 -20.84 -5.77 0.51
CA ASP A 115 -21.39 -4.90 1.57
C ASP A 115 -20.41 -3.82 2.04
N LEU A 116 -19.70 -3.21 1.09
CA LEU A 116 -18.70 -2.20 1.38
C LEU A 116 -19.35 -0.83 1.57
N GLY A 117 -18.98 -0.13 2.63
CA GLY A 117 -19.42 1.23 2.89
C GLY A 117 -18.78 2.23 1.93
N ARG A 118 -17.58 2.69 2.23
CA ARG A 118 -16.77 3.59 1.37
C ARG A 118 -15.59 2.86 0.81
N VAL A 119 -15.25 3.14 -0.45
CA VAL A 119 -14.15 2.51 -1.16
C VAL A 119 -13.23 3.54 -1.81
N HIS A 120 -11.97 3.20 -1.96
CA HIS A 120 -11.04 3.93 -2.80
C HIS A 120 -11.13 3.37 -4.22
N LEU A 121 -11.31 4.24 -5.22
CA LEU A 121 -11.37 3.83 -6.62
C LEU A 121 -10.06 4.13 -7.32
N PHE A 122 -9.52 3.13 -7.99
CA PHE A 122 -8.45 3.29 -8.98
C PHE A 122 -9.00 2.96 -10.36
N ALA A 123 -8.89 3.89 -11.31
CA ALA A 123 -9.39 3.69 -12.65
C ALA A 123 -8.36 4.08 -13.71
N GLY A 124 -8.03 3.11 -14.57
CA GLY A 124 -7.15 3.30 -15.72
C GLY A 124 -7.92 3.72 -16.98
N THR A 125 -7.38 4.66 -17.73
CA THR A 125 -7.84 5.05 -19.07
C THR A 125 -9.36 5.34 -19.15
N ASP A 126 -10.11 4.64 -20.01
CA ASP A 126 -11.54 4.91 -20.24
C ASP A 126 -12.43 4.49 -19.07
N CYS A 127 -11.98 3.58 -18.17
CA CYS A 127 -12.66 3.34 -16.89
C CYS A 127 -12.66 4.54 -15.95
N GLY A 128 -11.81 5.54 -16.19
CA GLY A 128 -11.90 6.83 -15.52
C GLY A 128 -13.27 7.48 -15.65
N LYS A 129 -13.97 7.30 -16.79
CA LYS A 129 -15.34 7.80 -17.00
C LYS A 129 -16.34 7.10 -16.08
N VAL A 130 -16.23 5.78 -15.94
CA VAL A 130 -17.05 4.98 -15.03
C VAL A 130 -16.84 5.42 -13.58
N ALA A 131 -15.59 5.58 -13.18
CA ALA A 131 -15.24 6.00 -11.82
C ALA A 131 -15.70 7.43 -11.51
N ILE A 132 -15.54 8.38 -12.43
CA ILE A 132 -16.03 9.76 -12.31
C ILE A 132 -17.57 9.77 -12.22
N HIS A 133 -18.25 9.03 -13.12
CA HIS A 133 -19.70 8.91 -13.11
C HIS A 133 -20.21 8.37 -11.77
N TYR A 134 -19.61 7.29 -11.29
CA TYR A 134 -19.98 6.71 -9.99
C TYR A 134 -19.72 7.66 -8.82
N ALA A 135 -18.53 8.29 -8.77
CA ALA A 135 -18.14 9.18 -7.69
C ALA A 135 -19.02 10.44 -7.59
N ALA A 136 -19.42 11.00 -8.75
CA ALA A 136 -20.30 12.16 -8.79
C ALA A 136 -21.71 11.85 -8.27
N HIS A 137 -22.26 10.66 -8.61
CA HIS A 137 -23.62 10.27 -8.21
C HIS A 137 -23.67 9.61 -6.82
N ASN A 138 -22.53 9.11 -6.31
CA ASN A 138 -22.46 8.37 -5.04
C ASN A 138 -21.36 8.93 -4.11
N PRO A 139 -21.34 10.24 -3.78
CA PRO A 139 -20.26 10.87 -3.04
C PRO A 139 -20.04 10.25 -1.65
N GLN A 140 -21.06 9.63 -1.08
CA GLN A 140 -20.97 8.97 0.23
C GLN A 140 -20.30 7.59 0.18
N ARG A 141 -20.18 7.01 -1.02
CA ARG A 141 -19.64 5.67 -1.23
C ARG A 141 -18.18 5.68 -1.69
N VAL A 142 -17.60 6.85 -2.02
CA VAL A 142 -16.24 6.99 -2.53
C VAL A 142 -15.39 7.75 -1.53
N ALA A 143 -14.36 7.09 -1.02
CA ALA A 143 -13.37 7.66 -0.10
C ALA A 143 -12.34 8.51 -0.85
N SER A 144 -11.81 7.98 -1.96
CA SER A 144 -10.95 8.73 -2.88
C SER A 144 -11.03 8.18 -4.31
N LEU A 145 -10.58 8.98 -5.26
CA LEU A 145 -10.56 8.65 -6.68
C LEU A 145 -9.14 8.81 -7.23
N THR A 146 -8.53 7.72 -7.72
CA THR A 146 -7.27 7.78 -8.47
C THR A 146 -7.54 7.54 -9.94
N LEU A 147 -7.10 8.47 -10.78
CA LEU A 147 -7.25 8.45 -12.23
C LEU A 147 -5.90 8.33 -12.91
N PHE A 148 -5.67 7.23 -13.60
CA PHE A 148 -4.45 7.00 -14.38
C PHE A 148 -4.74 7.11 -15.88
N ARG A 149 -4.17 8.14 -16.55
CA ARG A 149 -4.36 8.37 -17.97
C ARG A 149 -5.85 8.47 -18.38
N ALA A 150 -6.69 9.03 -17.55
CA ALA A 150 -8.13 9.14 -17.81
C ALA A 150 -8.47 10.29 -18.77
N ASN A 151 -9.46 10.05 -19.64
CA ASN A 151 -10.03 11.06 -20.53
C ASN A 151 -11.50 11.29 -20.13
N PRO A 152 -11.89 12.47 -19.62
CA PRO A 152 -13.27 12.72 -19.20
C PRO A 152 -14.20 13.11 -20.37
N GLY A 153 -13.65 13.53 -21.49
CA GLY A 153 -14.43 13.98 -22.66
C GLY A 153 -14.65 12.89 -23.70
N PRO A 154 -15.34 13.24 -24.78
CA PRO A 154 -15.46 12.37 -25.96
C PRO A 154 -14.09 11.98 -26.53
N GLY A 155 -14.03 10.84 -27.16
CA GLY A 155 -12.83 10.20 -27.65
C GLY A 155 -12.27 9.16 -26.67
N SER A 156 -11.56 8.17 -27.19
CA SER A 156 -10.87 7.17 -26.37
C SER A 156 -9.66 7.78 -25.70
N SER A 157 -9.32 7.29 -24.51
CA SER A 157 -8.03 7.54 -23.86
C SER A 157 -6.86 7.08 -24.72
N ALA A 158 -7.12 6.11 -25.60
CA ALA A 158 -6.18 5.62 -26.61
C ALA A 158 -6.25 6.37 -27.96
N ALA A 159 -6.91 7.53 -28.04
CA ALA A 159 -7.03 8.31 -29.29
C ALA A 159 -5.69 8.96 -29.72
N ALA A 160 -4.66 8.14 -29.82
CA ALA A 160 -3.47 8.45 -30.58
C ALA A 160 -3.74 8.21 -32.07
N PRO A 161 -3.05 8.91 -32.98
CA PRO A 161 -3.13 8.65 -34.42
C PRO A 161 -2.95 7.17 -34.78
N GLU A 162 -2.11 6.47 -34.01
CA GLU A 162 -1.81 5.05 -34.18
C GLU A 162 -3.05 4.18 -33.97
N TRP A 163 -3.89 4.49 -32.96
CA TRP A 163 -5.15 3.78 -32.73
C TRP A 163 -6.09 3.92 -33.93
N THR A 164 -6.23 5.13 -34.45
CA THR A 164 -7.05 5.39 -35.65
C THR A 164 -6.55 4.60 -36.85
N ASN A 165 -5.24 4.43 -36.99
CA ASN A 165 -4.61 3.66 -38.06
C ASN A 165 -4.77 2.14 -37.87
N LEU A 166 -4.84 1.64 -36.66
CA LEU A 166 -5.03 0.22 -36.35
C LEU A 166 -6.51 -0.21 -36.45
N ARG A 167 -7.46 0.71 -36.25
CA ARG A 167 -8.89 0.40 -36.21
C ARG A 167 -9.41 -0.40 -37.45
N PRO A 168 -8.99 -0.13 -38.68
CA PRO A 168 -9.43 -0.92 -39.84
C PRO A 168 -9.02 -2.39 -39.80
N LEU A 169 -8.08 -2.78 -38.92
CA LEU A 169 -7.65 -4.16 -38.75
C LEU A 169 -8.60 -4.96 -37.83
N LEU A 170 -9.35 -4.28 -36.95
CA LEU A 170 -10.26 -4.94 -36.00
C LEU A 170 -11.20 -5.93 -36.67
N ASP A 171 -11.81 -5.52 -37.78
CA ASP A 171 -12.78 -6.33 -38.53
C ASP A 171 -12.14 -7.34 -39.49
N ARG A 172 -10.83 -7.19 -39.77
CA ARG A 172 -10.14 -7.99 -40.80
C ARG A 172 -9.23 -9.05 -40.21
N ASP A 173 -8.47 -8.71 -39.19
CA ASP A 173 -7.50 -9.61 -38.56
C ASP A 173 -7.30 -9.21 -37.11
N TRP A 174 -8.12 -9.77 -36.24
CA TRP A 174 -8.06 -9.56 -34.79
C TRP A 174 -6.70 -9.92 -34.18
N ARG A 175 -6.06 -10.97 -34.69
CA ARG A 175 -4.75 -11.40 -34.20
C ARG A 175 -3.69 -10.34 -34.54
N LEU A 176 -3.62 -9.93 -35.79
CA LEU A 176 -2.70 -8.89 -36.22
C LEU A 176 -2.96 -7.56 -35.45
N PHE A 177 -4.23 -7.19 -35.30
CA PHE A 177 -4.62 -6.00 -34.53
C PHE A 177 -4.07 -6.08 -33.11
N THR A 178 -4.29 -7.17 -32.38
CA THR A 178 -3.85 -7.30 -30.97
C THR A 178 -2.33 -7.37 -30.86
N ASP A 179 -1.63 -7.98 -31.79
CA ASP A 179 -0.17 -8.05 -31.82
C ASP A 179 0.42 -6.64 -32.06
N LEU A 180 -0.14 -5.86 -33.00
CA LEU A 180 0.28 -4.48 -33.25
C LEU A 180 -0.08 -3.55 -32.11
N LEU A 181 -1.26 -3.69 -31.51
CA LEU A 181 -1.66 -2.92 -30.34
C LEU A 181 -0.72 -3.17 -29.16
N ALA A 182 -0.40 -4.43 -28.87
CA ALA A 182 0.53 -4.81 -27.82
C ALA A 182 1.94 -4.24 -28.09
N THR A 183 2.38 -4.24 -29.35
CA THR A 183 3.66 -3.64 -29.77
C THR A 183 3.65 -2.11 -29.59
N ALA A 184 2.57 -1.45 -29.97
CA ALA A 184 2.44 0.00 -29.78
C ALA A 184 2.44 0.38 -28.30
N ILE A 185 1.93 -0.49 -27.43
CA ILE A 185 1.87 -0.32 -25.98
C ILE A 185 3.24 -0.54 -25.32
N ASN A 186 3.93 -1.64 -25.64
CA ASN A 186 5.16 -2.08 -24.97
C ASN A 186 6.46 -1.61 -25.64
N GLY A 187 6.37 -1.15 -26.89
CA GLY A 187 7.54 -0.98 -27.75
C GLY A 187 8.02 -2.30 -28.37
N LEU A 188 9.14 -2.24 -29.07
CA LEU A 188 9.72 -3.39 -29.80
C LEU A 188 10.76 -4.17 -28.98
N GLU A 189 11.13 -3.68 -27.78
CA GLU A 189 12.29 -4.17 -27.07
C GLU A 189 12.05 -5.49 -26.31
N ASP A 190 10.80 -5.76 -25.88
CA ASP A 190 10.45 -7.00 -25.16
C ASP A 190 9.34 -7.77 -25.91
N GLY A 191 9.79 -8.65 -26.79
CA GLY A 191 8.88 -9.48 -27.59
C GLY A 191 8.06 -10.48 -26.79
N GLU A 192 8.58 -10.98 -25.66
CA GLU A 192 7.85 -11.93 -24.81
C GLU A 192 6.73 -11.22 -24.03
N GLN A 193 7.01 -10.07 -23.46
CA GLN A 193 5.99 -9.24 -22.79
C GLN A 193 4.92 -8.79 -23.79
N THR A 194 5.32 -8.37 -24.99
CA THR A 194 4.40 -7.98 -26.06
C THR A 194 3.46 -9.13 -26.44
N ALA A 195 3.98 -10.36 -26.61
CA ALA A 195 3.17 -11.52 -26.92
C ALA A 195 2.20 -11.87 -25.76
N ARG A 196 2.62 -11.71 -24.50
CA ARG A 196 1.73 -11.89 -23.33
C ARG A 196 0.59 -10.88 -23.30
N VAL A 197 0.88 -9.60 -23.58
CA VAL A 197 -0.15 -8.56 -23.62
C VAL A 197 -1.13 -8.81 -24.78
N ALA A 198 -0.65 -9.17 -25.96
CA ALA A 198 -1.52 -9.53 -27.07
C ALA A 198 -2.45 -10.71 -26.76
N ARG A 199 -1.90 -11.75 -26.09
CA ARG A 199 -2.69 -12.89 -25.59
C ARG A 199 -3.70 -12.43 -24.52
N TYR A 200 -3.30 -11.59 -23.57
CA TYR A 200 -4.18 -11.07 -22.54
C TYR A 200 -5.40 -10.35 -23.14
N ILE A 201 -5.22 -9.52 -24.17
CA ILE A 201 -6.32 -8.85 -24.86
C ILE A 201 -7.26 -9.88 -25.49
N ARG A 202 -6.73 -10.88 -26.19
CA ARG A 202 -7.52 -11.93 -26.87
C ARG A 202 -8.31 -12.81 -25.90
N GLU A 203 -7.74 -13.11 -24.74
CA GLU A 203 -8.42 -13.89 -23.68
C GLU A 203 -9.45 -13.05 -22.90
N SER A 204 -9.36 -11.72 -22.99
CA SER A 204 -10.27 -10.82 -22.29
C SER A 204 -11.56 -10.55 -23.05
N VAL A 205 -11.50 -10.34 -24.36
CA VAL A 205 -12.63 -9.92 -25.20
C VAL A 205 -12.55 -10.53 -26.62
N ASN A 206 -13.67 -10.59 -27.31
CA ASN A 206 -13.70 -10.76 -28.75
C ASN A 206 -13.75 -9.41 -29.51
N PRO A 207 -13.56 -9.37 -30.84
CA PRO A 207 -13.55 -8.13 -31.62
C PRO A 207 -14.81 -7.29 -31.47
N GLU A 208 -15.98 -7.92 -31.56
CA GLU A 208 -17.28 -7.24 -31.51
C GLU A 208 -17.51 -6.58 -30.16
N GLU A 209 -17.23 -7.30 -29.05
CA GLU A 209 -17.35 -6.79 -27.70
C GLU A 209 -16.35 -5.65 -27.43
N PHE A 210 -15.12 -5.80 -27.93
CA PHE A 210 -14.09 -4.79 -27.81
C PHE A 210 -14.49 -3.48 -28.52
N ILE A 211 -15.01 -3.58 -29.75
CA ILE A 211 -15.49 -2.43 -30.53
C ILE A 211 -16.67 -1.77 -29.82
N ALA A 212 -17.68 -2.55 -29.44
CA ALA A 212 -18.89 -2.03 -28.81
C ALA A 212 -18.57 -1.27 -27.52
N ALA A 213 -17.74 -1.86 -26.63
CA ALA A 213 -17.35 -1.23 -25.39
C ALA A 213 -16.48 0.04 -25.60
N SER A 214 -15.48 -0.06 -26.49
CA SER A 214 -14.59 1.07 -26.80
C SER A 214 -15.35 2.24 -27.40
N ASP A 215 -16.25 1.98 -28.35
CA ASP A 215 -17.05 3.03 -29.00
C ASP A 215 -18.07 3.65 -28.04
N SER A 216 -18.64 2.86 -27.15
CA SER A 216 -19.55 3.39 -26.13
C SER A 216 -18.84 4.31 -25.14
N LEU A 217 -17.73 3.86 -24.56
CA LEU A 217 -16.94 4.68 -23.66
C LEU A 217 -16.34 5.91 -24.38
N ALA A 218 -15.96 5.80 -25.66
CA ALA A 218 -15.46 6.94 -26.43
C ALA A 218 -16.53 8.03 -26.66
N ARG A 219 -17.81 7.67 -26.75
CA ARG A 219 -18.91 8.65 -26.88
C ARG A 219 -19.27 9.35 -25.56
N ALA A 220 -18.98 8.72 -24.43
CA ALA A 220 -19.34 9.25 -23.12
C ALA A 220 -18.57 10.55 -22.80
N ASP A 221 -19.28 11.55 -22.30
CA ASP A 221 -18.75 12.83 -21.81
C ASP A 221 -19.11 13.03 -20.35
N VAL A 222 -18.12 12.90 -19.46
CA VAL A 222 -18.29 13.09 -18.02
C VAL A 222 -17.70 14.40 -17.50
N ARG A 223 -17.27 15.31 -18.41
CA ARG A 223 -16.77 16.63 -18.01
C ARG A 223 -17.77 17.44 -17.17
N PRO A 224 -19.09 17.42 -17.46
CA PRO A 224 -20.08 18.10 -16.61
C PRO A 224 -20.18 17.55 -15.19
N LEU A 225 -19.69 16.34 -14.92
CA LEU A 225 -19.71 15.69 -13.62
C LEU A 225 -18.47 16.01 -12.77
N LEU A 226 -17.36 16.49 -13.37
CA LEU A 226 -16.10 16.74 -12.65
C LEU A 226 -16.27 17.68 -11.44
N PRO A 227 -17.04 18.80 -11.51
CA PRO A 227 -17.27 19.65 -10.34
C PRO A 227 -18.12 18.99 -9.23
N GLN A 228 -18.76 17.85 -9.52
CA GLN A 228 -19.60 17.11 -8.58
C GLN A 228 -18.84 16.03 -7.83
N VAL A 229 -17.61 15.71 -8.22
CA VAL A 229 -16.72 14.79 -7.50
C VAL A 229 -16.34 15.44 -6.18
N ARG A 230 -16.75 14.87 -5.05
CA ARG A 230 -16.58 15.44 -3.70
C ARG A 230 -15.47 14.79 -2.90
N CYS A 231 -14.98 13.64 -3.32
CA CYS A 231 -13.85 12.97 -2.66
C CYS A 231 -12.51 13.54 -3.14
N PRO A 232 -11.45 13.44 -2.32
CA PRO A 232 -10.09 13.71 -2.77
C PRO A 232 -9.74 12.89 -4.01
N ALA A 233 -9.09 13.52 -5.00
CA ALA A 233 -8.72 12.88 -6.24
C ALA A 233 -7.22 13.00 -6.53
N LEU A 234 -6.60 11.90 -6.98
CA LEU A 234 -5.23 11.85 -7.48
C LEU A 234 -5.25 11.58 -8.98
N VAL A 235 -4.68 12.49 -9.76
CA VAL A 235 -4.49 12.29 -11.19
C VAL A 235 -3.04 11.92 -11.44
N LEU A 236 -2.81 10.70 -11.95
CA LEU A 236 -1.48 10.18 -12.27
C LEU A 236 -1.20 10.37 -13.76
N HIS A 237 -0.07 10.98 -14.07
CA HIS A 237 0.41 11.19 -15.43
C HIS A 237 1.83 10.64 -15.60
N ARG A 238 2.13 10.05 -16.76
CA ARG A 238 3.49 9.66 -17.17
C ARG A 238 4.14 10.78 -17.96
N MET A 239 5.33 11.22 -17.52
CA MET A 239 6.04 12.36 -18.10
C MET A 239 6.32 12.16 -19.60
N ASP A 240 6.77 10.98 -19.96
CA ASP A 240 7.21 10.67 -21.33
C ASP A 240 6.17 9.85 -22.12
N SER A 241 4.88 9.98 -21.75
CA SER A 241 3.81 9.23 -22.43
C SER A 241 3.62 9.73 -23.85
N PRO A 242 3.88 8.92 -24.88
CA PRO A 242 3.71 9.35 -26.27
C PRO A 242 2.25 9.50 -26.69
N PHE A 243 1.31 8.90 -25.93
CA PHE A 243 -0.11 8.81 -26.29
C PHE A 243 -1.02 9.69 -25.44
N PHE A 244 -0.48 10.38 -24.44
CA PHE A 244 -1.30 11.08 -23.45
C PHE A 244 -0.74 12.46 -23.11
N ALA A 245 -1.31 13.49 -23.70
CA ALA A 245 -0.89 14.87 -23.42
C ALA A 245 -1.19 15.25 -21.96
N ILE A 246 -0.24 15.89 -21.29
CA ILE A 246 -0.35 16.34 -19.90
C ILE A 246 -1.50 17.32 -19.68
N GLU A 247 -1.90 18.04 -20.73
CA GLU A 247 -3.02 18.99 -20.71
C GLU A 247 -4.33 18.34 -20.30
N ARG A 248 -4.55 17.07 -20.65
CA ARG A 248 -5.74 16.31 -20.22
C ARG A 248 -5.72 16.09 -18.70
N SER A 249 -4.56 15.71 -18.15
CA SER A 249 -4.39 15.52 -16.70
C SER A 249 -4.55 16.86 -15.96
N ARG A 250 -3.99 17.95 -16.49
CA ARG A 250 -4.18 19.31 -15.95
C ARG A 250 -5.64 19.74 -15.99
N GLY A 251 -6.35 19.42 -17.08
CA GLY A 251 -7.79 19.69 -17.19
C GLY A 251 -8.64 18.97 -16.15
N LEU A 252 -8.32 17.71 -15.84
CA LEU A 252 -8.97 16.94 -14.77
C LEU A 252 -8.75 17.60 -13.41
N VAL A 253 -7.49 17.95 -13.09
CA VAL A 253 -7.14 18.59 -11.80
C VAL A 253 -7.79 19.96 -11.67
N ALA A 254 -7.88 20.73 -12.74
CA ALA A 254 -8.53 22.04 -12.70
C ALA A 254 -10.05 21.97 -12.52
N ALA A 255 -10.69 20.87 -12.92
CA ALA A 255 -12.14 20.74 -12.92
C ALA A 255 -12.70 19.98 -11.70
N ILE A 256 -11.90 19.15 -11.04
CA ILE A 256 -12.28 18.43 -9.81
C ILE A 256 -11.88 19.28 -8.60
N PRO A 257 -12.80 19.61 -7.66
CA PRO A 257 -12.54 20.57 -6.58
C PRO A 257 -11.38 20.23 -5.65
N ASP A 258 -11.18 18.94 -5.32
CA ASP A 258 -10.10 18.46 -4.46
C ASP A 258 -9.27 17.44 -5.22
N ALA A 259 -8.51 17.92 -6.21
CA ALA A 259 -7.64 17.08 -7.03
C ALA A 259 -6.20 17.53 -7.01
N ARG A 260 -5.29 16.58 -7.05
CA ARG A 260 -3.86 16.82 -7.21
C ARG A 260 -3.26 16.01 -8.37
N LEU A 261 -2.25 16.58 -9.02
CA LEU A 261 -1.49 15.93 -10.09
C LEU A 261 -0.21 15.32 -9.53
N SER A 262 0.04 14.07 -9.85
CA SER A 262 1.35 13.45 -9.66
C SER A 262 1.90 13.02 -11.01
N VAL A 263 3.09 13.53 -11.34
CA VAL A 263 3.79 13.21 -12.60
C VAL A 263 4.86 12.18 -12.28
N LEU A 264 4.71 11.00 -12.87
CA LEU A 264 5.62 9.87 -12.69
C LEU A 264 6.63 9.79 -13.85
N PRO A 265 7.88 9.41 -13.61
CA PRO A 265 8.87 9.24 -14.66
C PRO A 265 8.55 8.03 -15.55
N GLY A 266 9.10 8.05 -16.79
CA GLY A 266 9.03 6.94 -17.74
C GLY A 266 7.84 6.95 -18.67
N THR A 267 7.82 5.98 -19.57
CA THR A 267 6.89 5.84 -20.70
C THR A 267 5.82 4.78 -20.48
N SER A 268 5.99 3.87 -19.48
CA SER A 268 5.11 2.70 -19.31
C SER A 268 3.63 3.06 -19.37
N PRO A 269 2.88 2.47 -20.28
CA PRO A 269 1.44 2.74 -20.44
C PRO A 269 0.60 2.00 -19.41
N PHE A 270 1.20 1.02 -18.72
CA PHE A 270 0.51 0.18 -17.76
C PHE A 270 0.49 0.77 -16.35
N ALA A 271 -0.60 0.49 -15.67
CA ALA A 271 -0.73 0.76 -14.24
C ALA A 271 0.02 -0.29 -13.36
N TRP A 272 0.55 -1.36 -13.97
CA TRP A 272 1.29 -2.44 -13.31
C TRP A 272 2.75 -2.07 -13.00
N ASP A 273 2.95 -0.91 -12.44
CA ASP A 273 4.27 -0.33 -12.21
C ASP A 273 4.39 0.06 -10.74
N GLU A 274 5.55 -0.19 -10.14
CA GLU A 274 5.77 0.07 -8.72
C GLU A 274 5.61 1.54 -8.37
N SER A 275 5.99 2.47 -9.25
CA SER A 275 5.83 3.91 -9.01
C SER A 275 4.36 4.34 -8.97
N VAL A 276 3.49 3.71 -9.78
CA VAL A 276 2.04 3.90 -9.72
C VAL A 276 1.50 3.32 -8.42
N ALA A 277 1.90 2.10 -8.07
CA ALA A 277 1.46 1.43 -6.85
C ALA A 277 1.85 2.22 -5.59
N ASP A 278 3.06 2.76 -5.53
CA ASP A 278 3.53 3.58 -4.41
C ASP A 278 2.78 4.91 -4.30
N ALA A 279 2.54 5.59 -5.43
CA ALA A 279 1.74 6.82 -5.45
C ALA A 279 0.30 6.57 -4.99
N VAL A 280 -0.32 5.47 -5.44
CA VAL A 280 -1.67 5.05 -5.01
C VAL A 280 -1.69 4.74 -3.53
N ARG A 281 -0.72 3.93 -3.06
CA ARG A 281 -0.62 3.56 -1.64
C ARG A 281 -0.51 4.80 -0.75
N SER A 282 0.43 5.68 -1.04
CA SER A 282 0.65 6.91 -0.25
C SER A 282 -0.62 7.76 -0.20
N PHE A 283 -1.27 7.99 -1.34
CA PHE A 283 -2.50 8.77 -1.40
C PHE A 283 -3.67 8.13 -0.64
N VAL A 284 -3.88 6.84 -0.84
CA VAL A 284 -4.99 6.10 -0.21
C VAL A 284 -4.83 6.08 1.32
N LEU A 285 -3.62 5.81 1.81
CA LEU A 285 -3.36 5.78 3.25
C LEU A 285 -3.45 7.18 3.89
N GLU A 286 -3.04 8.23 3.19
CA GLU A 286 -3.22 9.62 3.61
C GLU A 286 -4.71 9.94 3.80
N VAL A 287 -5.55 9.63 2.80
CA VAL A 287 -7.00 9.88 2.86
C VAL A 287 -7.67 9.04 3.94
N ALA A 288 -7.35 7.74 4.03
CA ALA A 288 -7.89 6.85 5.07
C ALA A 288 -7.51 7.31 6.48
N GLY A 289 -6.26 7.78 6.65
CA GLY A 289 -5.79 8.38 7.90
C GLY A 289 -6.54 9.68 8.24
N ALA A 290 -6.82 10.53 7.25
CA ALA A 290 -7.62 11.75 7.43
C ALA A 290 -9.08 11.44 7.79
N GLU A 291 -9.70 10.45 7.15
CA GLU A 291 -11.07 10.00 7.46
C GLU A 291 -11.19 9.42 8.87
N ASN A 292 -10.24 8.59 9.28
CA ASN A 292 -10.19 8.07 10.64
C ASN A 292 -10.06 9.21 11.67
N ARG A 293 -9.21 10.20 11.39
CA ARG A 293 -9.10 11.40 12.23
C ARG A 293 -10.41 12.18 12.31
N ALA A 294 -11.08 12.38 11.18
CA ALA A 294 -12.37 13.09 11.14
C ALA A 294 -13.49 12.32 11.86
N ARG A 295 -13.55 10.99 11.67
CA ARG A 295 -14.56 10.10 12.28
C ARG A 295 -14.45 10.04 13.81
N PHE A 296 -13.23 10.09 14.33
CA PHE A 296 -12.97 10.04 15.77
C PHE A 296 -12.76 11.43 16.40
N GLY A 297 -13.08 12.51 15.67
CA GLY A 297 -12.99 13.88 16.18
C GLY A 297 -11.58 14.39 16.42
N VAL A 298 -10.59 13.77 15.80
CA VAL A 298 -9.19 14.14 15.90
C VAL A 298 -8.94 15.34 14.97
N ARG A 299 -8.90 16.56 15.55
CA ARG A 299 -8.48 17.77 14.83
C ARG A 299 -7.03 17.61 14.34
N SER A 300 -6.73 18.10 13.14
CA SER A 300 -5.35 18.33 12.67
C SER A 300 -4.65 19.29 13.62
N GLY A 301 -3.91 18.75 14.54
CA GLY A 301 -3.05 19.44 15.49
C GLY A 301 -2.09 18.38 16.01
N THR A 302 -0.90 18.80 16.36
CA THR A 302 0.07 18.00 17.07
C THR A 302 -0.64 17.21 18.18
N GLN A 303 -0.80 15.88 18.00
CA GLN A 303 -1.42 15.05 19.03
C GLN A 303 -0.38 14.72 20.08
N PHE A 304 -0.73 14.98 21.32
CA PHE A 304 0.08 14.54 22.45
C PHE A 304 0.20 12.99 22.42
N ARG A 305 1.42 12.50 22.33
CA ARG A 305 1.75 11.10 22.24
C ARG A 305 2.81 10.72 23.27
N THR A 306 2.75 9.52 23.76
CA THR A 306 3.86 8.92 24.46
C THR A 306 4.68 8.10 23.47
N ILE A 307 5.95 8.44 23.35
CA ILE A 307 6.89 7.86 22.41
C ILE A 307 7.76 6.87 23.14
N LEU A 308 7.89 5.67 22.62
CA LEU A 308 8.70 4.59 23.16
C LEU A 308 9.74 4.18 22.12
N PHE A 309 11.00 4.21 22.50
CA PHE A 309 12.11 3.61 21.76
C PHE A 309 12.61 2.37 22.48
N THR A 310 12.92 1.33 21.70
CA THR A 310 13.68 0.17 22.19
C THR A 310 14.95 0.03 21.36
N ASP A 311 15.97 -0.59 21.95
CA ASP A 311 17.24 -0.87 21.28
C ASP A 311 17.95 -2.04 21.98
N ILE A 312 18.58 -2.94 21.20
CA ILE A 312 19.32 -4.08 21.75
C ILE A 312 20.71 -3.63 22.19
N GLU A 313 21.04 -3.84 23.47
CA GLU A 313 22.36 -3.55 23.98
C GLU A 313 23.43 -4.45 23.30
N GLY A 314 24.47 -3.83 22.75
CA GLY A 314 25.60 -4.57 22.16
C GLY A 314 25.25 -5.34 20.87
N HIS A 315 24.23 -4.95 20.11
CA HIS A 315 23.76 -5.64 18.89
C HIS A 315 24.90 -6.04 17.93
N ASN A 316 25.84 -5.14 17.60
CA ASN A 316 26.95 -5.43 16.71
C ASN A 316 27.90 -6.50 17.26
N GLU A 317 28.11 -6.51 18.57
CA GLU A 317 28.93 -7.49 19.25
C GLU A 317 28.23 -8.86 19.31
N LEU A 318 26.91 -8.86 19.52
CA LEU A 318 26.07 -10.05 19.44
C LEU A 318 26.24 -10.74 18.07
N ILE A 319 26.02 -10.02 16.96
CA ILE A 319 26.15 -10.59 15.61
C ILE A 319 27.56 -11.15 15.36
N ARG A 320 28.59 -10.45 15.83
CA ARG A 320 29.99 -10.95 15.69
C ARG A 320 30.24 -12.25 16.45
N LEU A 321 29.61 -12.44 17.60
CA LEU A 321 29.80 -13.63 18.45
C LEU A 321 29.05 -14.85 17.93
N ILE A 322 27.78 -14.70 17.53
CA ILE A 322 26.92 -15.84 17.15
C ILE A 322 26.80 -16.05 15.63
N GLY A 323 27.31 -15.13 14.84
CA GLY A 323 27.24 -15.14 13.37
C GLY A 323 25.87 -14.74 12.82
N ASP A 324 25.85 -14.38 11.54
CA ASP A 324 24.68 -13.77 10.87
C ASP A 324 23.40 -14.61 10.95
N LYS A 325 23.50 -15.93 10.81
CA LYS A 325 22.34 -16.83 10.77
C LYS A 325 21.64 -16.91 12.14
N ALA A 326 22.42 -17.11 13.20
CA ALA A 326 21.89 -17.15 14.56
C ALA A 326 21.44 -15.76 15.03
N GLY A 327 22.20 -14.71 14.69
CA GLY A 327 21.81 -13.32 14.95
C GLY A 327 20.46 -12.96 14.34
N ARG A 328 20.22 -13.35 13.08
CA ARG A 328 18.91 -13.19 12.43
C ARG A 328 17.77 -13.91 13.18
N GLN A 329 18.02 -15.06 13.75
CA GLN A 329 17.01 -15.79 14.52
C GLN A 329 16.67 -15.07 15.82
N VAL A 330 17.67 -14.58 16.55
CA VAL A 330 17.50 -13.78 17.77
C VAL A 330 16.73 -12.49 17.48
N LEU A 331 17.05 -11.79 16.39
CA LEU A 331 16.34 -10.58 15.97
C LEU A 331 14.86 -10.85 15.67
N ARG A 332 14.54 -11.92 14.95
CA ARG A 332 13.15 -12.28 14.65
C ARG A 332 12.35 -12.54 15.92
N GLU A 333 12.98 -13.20 16.90
CA GLU A 333 12.32 -13.50 18.18
C GLU A 333 12.11 -12.22 19.00
N HIS A 334 13.11 -11.35 19.05
CA HIS A 334 12.95 -10.00 19.63
C HIS A 334 11.83 -9.22 18.94
N GLU A 335 11.76 -9.23 17.59
CA GLU A 335 10.69 -8.57 16.85
C GLU A 335 9.31 -9.15 17.18
N ARG A 336 9.19 -10.48 17.29
CA ARG A 336 7.94 -11.14 17.68
C ARG A 336 7.47 -10.68 19.04
N ILE A 337 8.34 -10.76 20.04
CA ILE A 337 8.03 -10.38 21.43
C ILE A 337 7.64 -8.90 21.51
N THR A 338 8.38 -8.03 20.84
CA THR A 338 8.10 -6.58 20.84
C THR A 338 6.74 -6.29 20.21
N ARG A 339 6.43 -6.88 19.05
CA ARG A 339 5.12 -6.69 18.40
C ARG A 339 3.96 -7.26 19.20
N GLU A 340 4.15 -8.36 19.90
CA GLU A 340 3.14 -8.93 20.81
C GLU A 340 2.86 -7.99 22.00
N ALA A 341 3.90 -7.45 22.64
CA ALA A 341 3.76 -6.46 23.69
C ALA A 341 3.05 -5.18 23.21
N LEU A 342 3.43 -4.65 22.04
CA LEU A 342 2.78 -3.49 21.45
C LEU A 342 1.29 -3.73 21.20
N ARG A 343 0.92 -4.85 20.58
CA ARG A 343 -0.49 -5.20 20.30
C ARG A 343 -1.31 -5.35 21.57
N ALA A 344 -0.76 -6.03 22.58
CA ALA A 344 -1.45 -6.27 23.85
C ALA A 344 -1.77 -4.96 24.61
N HIS A 345 -0.93 -3.94 24.47
CA HIS A 345 -1.07 -2.66 25.18
C HIS A 345 -1.53 -1.50 24.28
N GLY A 346 -1.95 -1.77 23.04
CA GLY A 346 -2.47 -0.75 22.11
C GLY A 346 -1.41 0.26 21.65
N GLY A 347 -0.16 -0.18 21.53
CA GLY A 347 0.94 0.56 20.93
C GLY A 347 0.86 0.51 19.40
N ASN A 348 1.15 1.65 18.75
CA ASN A 348 1.31 1.74 17.31
C ASN A 348 2.79 1.64 16.97
N GLU A 349 3.19 0.60 16.23
CA GLU A 349 4.53 0.49 15.65
C GLU A 349 4.67 1.57 14.56
N VAL A 350 5.55 2.54 14.78
CA VAL A 350 5.85 3.59 13.80
C VAL A 350 6.86 3.05 12.80
N LYS A 351 7.98 2.51 13.31
CA LYS A 351 8.98 1.83 12.47
C LYS A 351 9.87 0.89 13.29
N SER A 352 10.40 -0.14 12.61
CA SER A 352 11.49 -0.98 13.07
C SER A 352 12.82 -0.47 12.48
N MET A 353 13.87 -0.44 13.31
CA MET A 353 15.20 0.07 12.95
C MET A 353 16.28 -1.02 12.93
N GLY A 354 15.87 -2.27 12.71
CA GLY A 354 16.76 -3.43 12.69
C GLY A 354 16.93 -4.07 14.08
N ASP A 355 17.55 -3.38 15.02
CA ASP A 355 17.77 -3.80 16.41
C ASP A 355 16.85 -3.12 17.42
N GLY A 356 16.00 -2.19 16.98
CA GLY A 356 15.09 -1.45 17.83
C GLY A 356 13.78 -1.09 17.17
N PHE A 357 12.87 -0.51 17.97
CA PHE A 357 11.56 -0.04 17.55
C PHE A 357 11.30 1.39 17.98
N LEU A 358 10.62 2.13 17.10
CA LEU A 358 9.92 3.35 17.45
C LEU A 358 8.42 3.03 17.49
N ALA A 359 7.82 3.23 18.66
CA ALA A 359 6.38 3.07 18.85
C ALA A 359 5.74 4.28 19.50
N SER A 360 4.44 4.47 19.30
CA SER A 360 3.68 5.56 19.89
C SER A 360 2.41 5.06 20.58
N PHE A 361 2.01 5.76 21.64
CA PHE A 361 0.82 5.47 22.43
C PHE A 361 0.00 6.73 22.68
N THR A 362 -1.31 6.56 22.77
CA THR A 362 -2.22 7.61 23.22
C THR A 362 -2.31 7.73 24.75
N SER A 363 -1.68 6.79 25.48
CA SER A 363 -1.69 6.72 26.95
C SER A 363 -0.30 6.43 27.47
N ALA A 364 0.22 7.26 28.35
CA ALA A 364 1.48 7.04 29.04
C ALA A 364 1.44 5.77 29.91
N GLN A 365 0.32 5.49 30.55
CA GLN A 365 0.15 4.27 31.34
C GLN A 365 0.35 3.03 30.48
N LYS A 366 -0.30 2.94 29.30
CA LYS A 366 -0.17 1.81 28.38
C LYS A 366 1.24 1.66 27.82
N ALA A 367 1.94 2.77 27.59
CA ALA A 367 3.34 2.72 27.16
C ALA A 367 4.24 2.08 28.24
N LEU A 368 4.03 2.43 29.53
CA LEU A 368 4.77 1.84 30.64
C LEU A 368 4.43 0.36 30.84
N GLU A 369 3.15 0.00 30.78
CA GLU A 369 2.69 -1.40 30.85
C GLU A 369 3.32 -2.23 29.73
N CYS A 370 3.37 -1.69 28.50
CA CYS A 370 4.03 -2.33 27.36
C CYS A 370 5.53 -2.55 27.61
N ALA A 371 6.23 -1.52 28.10
CA ALA A 371 7.66 -1.60 28.38
C ALA A 371 7.96 -2.65 29.46
N ILE A 372 7.15 -2.71 30.52
CA ILE A 372 7.26 -3.74 31.57
C ILE A 372 7.01 -5.13 31.00
N ALA A 373 5.95 -5.30 30.21
CA ALA A 373 5.61 -6.59 29.59
C ALA A 373 6.72 -7.07 28.66
N LEU A 374 7.30 -6.15 27.87
CA LEU A 374 8.44 -6.44 26.99
C LEU A 374 9.64 -6.95 27.78
N GLN A 375 10.07 -6.25 28.83
CA GLN A 375 11.21 -6.65 29.63
C GLN A 375 10.98 -8.01 30.34
N ARG A 376 9.78 -8.24 30.86
CA ARG A 376 9.41 -9.51 31.50
C ARG A 376 9.40 -10.66 30.49
N SER A 377 8.88 -10.46 29.29
CA SER A 377 8.88 -11.49 28.25
C SER A 377 10.29 -11.82 27.76
N LEU A 378 11.15 -10.83 27.58
CA LEU A 378 12.55 -11.05 27.19
C LEU A 378 13.32 -11.80 28.29
N ALA A 379 13.09 -11.46 29.56
CA ALA A 379 13.70 -12.17 30.69
C ALA A 379 13.21 -13.63 30.80
N ALA A 380 11.92 -13.87 30.54
CA ALA A 380 11.32 -15.21 30.59
C ALA A 380 11.80 -16.13 29.46
N GLU A 381 11.91 -15.58 28.24
CA GLU A 381 12.37 -16.30 27.04
C GLU A 381 13.87 -16.59 27.10
N ASN A 382 14.63 -15.85 27.92
CA ASN A 382 16.07 -16.03 28.13
C ASN A 382 16.88 -16.16 26.85
N LEU A 383 16.52 -15.34 25.83
CA LEU A 383 17.13 -15.35 24.52
C LEU A 383 18.65 -15.14 24.61
N GLY A 384 19.41 -16.13 24.11
CA GLY A 384 20.87 -16.05 24.09
C GLY A 384 21.55 -16.51 25.39
N ALA A 385 20.83 -17.01 26.39
CA ALA A 385 21.40 -17.60 27.60
C ALA A 385 22.34 -18.78 27.27
N GLY A 386 23.51 -18.79 27.88
CA GLY A 386 24.54 -19.80 27.63
C GLY A 386 25.59 -19.40 26.61
N LEU A 387 25.49 -18.21 26.02
CA LEU A 387 26.57 -17.59 25.22
C LEU A 387 27.65 -17.03 26.17
N SER A 388 28.94 -17.15 25.78
CA SER A 388 30.05 -16.58 26.55
C SER A 388 30.14 -15.07 26.39
N GLY A 389 30.56 -14.33 27.43
CA GLY A 389 30.76 -12.86 27.34
C GLY A 389 29.55 -12.03 27.79
N PRO A 390 29.36 -10.83 27.27
CA PRO A 390 28.30 -9.89 27.70
C PRO A 390 26.87 -10.43 27.57
N LEU A 391 26.68 -11.53 26.85
CA LEU A 391 25.40 -12.17 26.59
C LEU A 391 25.13 -13.39 27.46
N SER A 392 26.01 -13.69 28.43
CA SER A 392 25.80 -14.81 29.37
C SER A 392 24.48 -14.67 30.17
N GLU A 393 23.95 -13.45 30.26
CA GLU A 393 22.69 -13.10 30.95
C GLU A 393 21.46 -13.01 30.01
N GLY A 394 21.63 -13.36 28.71
CA GLY A 394 20.57 -13.28 27.71
C GLY A 394 20.51 -11.95 26.97
N LEU A 395 19.52 -11.82 26.06
CA LEU A 395 19.30 -10.61 25.27
C LEU A 395 18.79 -9.48 26.17
N ARG A 396 19.48 -8.34 26.16
CA ARG A 396 19.14 -7.17 26.96
C ARG A 396 18.69 -6.03 26.06
N VAL A 397 17.50 -5.51 26.33
CA VAL A 397 16.91 -4.40 25.59
C VAL A 397 16.81 -3.18 26.50
N ARG A 398 17.24 -2.04 26.02
CA ARG A 398 17.09 -0.75 26.67
C ARG A 398 15.85 -0.03 26.13
N VAL A 399 15.13 0.65 27.02
CA VAL A 399 13.88 1.33 26.68
C VAL A 399 13.94 2.78 27.13
N GLY A 400 13.59 3.71 26.21
CA GLY A 400 13.46 5.13 26.49
C GLY A 400 12.07 5.63 26.17
N ILE A 401 11.45 6.36 27.11
CA ILE A 401 10.07 6.84 26.96
C ILE A 401 10.01 8.33 27.25
N ASN A 402 9.40 9.07 26.32
CA ASN A 402 9.07 10.48 26.49
C ASN A 402 7.63 10.75 26.02
N ALA A 403 7.07 11.89 26.39
CA ALA A 403 5.75 12.30 25.93
C ALA A 403 5.78 13.77 25.46
N GLY A 404 4.99 14.07 24.45
CA GLY A 404 4.91 15.40 23.86
C GLY A 404 4.06 15.39 22.59
N GLU A 405 4.22 16.41 21.78
CA GLU A 405 3.48 16.61 20.53
C GLU A 405 4.42 16.41 19.35
N PRO A 406 4.57 15.17 18.86
CA PRO A 406 5.38 14.90 17.67
C PRO A 406 4.68 15.41 16.40
N ILE A 407 5.47 15.73 15.39
CA ILE A 407 5.00 16.00 14.03
C ILE A 407 4.87 14.63 13.33
N ALA A 408 3.68 14.34 12.84
CA ALA A 408 3.42 13.13 12.06
C ALA A 408 3.52 13.45 10.57
N GLU A 409 4.45 12.79 9.86
CA GLU A 409 4.66 12.87 8.40
C GLU A 409 4.94 11.48 7.84
N ASP A 410 4.26 11.11 6.75
CA ASP A 410 4.51 9.89 5.96
C ASP A 410 4.65 8.59 6.80
N ASP A 411 3.72 8.37 7.75
CA ASP A 411 3.75 7.25 8.70
C ASP A 411 4.94 7.24 9.68
N ASP A 412 5.73 8.32 9.73
CA ASP A 412 6.80 8.53 10.70
C ASP A 412 6.47 9.63 11.71
N LEU A 413 7.23 9.72 12.79
CA LEU A 413 7.10 10.76 13.81
C LEU A 413 8.41 11.54 13.93
N PHE A 414 8.30 12.86 13.97
CA PHE A 414 9.42 13.78 14.06
C PHE A 414 9.25 14.78 15.22
N GLY A 415 10.31 15.54 15.48
CA GLY A 415 10.30 16.61 16.45
C GLY A 415 10.95 16.28 17.77
N THR A 416 11.00 17.29 18.66
CA THR A 416 11.76 17.27 19.92
C THR A 416 11.34 16.11 20.83
N ALA A 417 10.05 15.76 20.86
CA ALA A 417 9.54 14.66 21.69
C ALA A 417 10.11 13.31 21.27
N VAL A 418 10.28 13.09 19.98
CA VAL A 418 10.85 11.84 19.39
C VAL A 418 12.35 11.78 19.62
N ILE A 419 13.05 12.89 19.38
CA ILE A 419 14.49 13.02 19.61
C ILE A 419 14.81 12.74 21.09
N ALA A 420 14.04 13.31 22.01
CA ALA A 420 14.21 13.08 23.45
C ALA A 420 14.05 11.60 23.81
N ALA A 421 12.99 10.93 23.35
CA ALA A 421 12.76 9.52 23.63
C ALA A 421 13.91 8.62 23.11
N ALA A 422 14.43 8.89 21.91
CA ALA A 422 15.58 8.16 21.34
C ALA A 422 16.85 8.39 22.17
N ARG A 423 17.10 9.61 22.66
CA ARG A 423 18.28 9.92 23.51
C ARG A 423 18.17 9.30 24.90
N ILE A 424 16.95 9.25 25.45
CA ILE A 424 16.68 8.58 26.71
C ILE A 424 16.96 7.08 26.58
N ALA A 425 16.52 6.42 25.50
CA ALA A 425 16.83 5.02 25.24
C ALA A 425 18.34 4.76 25.15
N ALA A 426 19.08 5.67 24.50
CA ALA A 426 20.54 5.55 24.38
C ALA A 426 21.29 5.71 25.71
N LEU A 427 20.68 6.32 26.73
CA LEU A 427 21.25 6.44 28.10
C LEU A 427 20.92 5.26 29.01
N ALA A 428 19.89 4.47 28.65
CA ALA A 428 19.50 3.31 29.42
C ALA A 428 20.54 2.20 29.27
N ALA A 429 20.76 1.43 30.33
CA ALA A 429 21.47 0.16 30.27
C ALA A 429 20.52 -0.95 29.77
N GLY A 430 21.07 -2.09 29.35
CA GLY A 430 20.27 -3.25 28.96
C GLY A 430 19.39 -3.73 30.11
N GLY A 431 18.12 -3.92 29.84
CA GLY A 431 17.10 -4.24 30.83
C GLY A 431 16.49 -3.03 31.53
N GLU A 432 17.02 -1.82 31.31
CA GLU A 432 16.49 -0.60 31.93
C GLU A 432 15.33 0.01 31.12
N ILE A 433 14.39 0.64 31.82
CA ILE A 433 13.34 1.49 31.27
C ILE A 433 13.52 2.88 31.86
N LEU A 434 14.01 3.83 31.04
CA LEU A 434 14.15 5.21 31.44
C LEU A 434 13.00 6.06 30.87
N VAL A 435 12.46 6.95 31.70
CA VAL A 435 11.36 7.82 31.32
C VAL A 435 11.68 9.28 31.64
N ALA A 436 11.21 10.20 30.81
CA ALA A 436 11.25 11.63 31.09
C ALA A 436 10.28 12.00 32.24
N ASN A 437 10.55 13.11 32.95
CA ASN A 437 9.72 13.58 34.06
C ASN A 437 8.25 13.76 33.67
N VAL A 438 7.96 14.24 32.47
CA VAL A 438 6.59 14.40 31.95
C VAL A 438 5.82 13.08 31.96
N VAL A 439 6.48 11.96 31.63
CA VAL A 439 5.82 10.64 31.61
C VAL A 439 5.49 10.19 33.04
N ARG A 440 6.39 10.40 33.99
CA ARG A 440 6.16 10.12 35.41
C ARG A 440 4.97 10.92 35.96
N GLU A 441 4.89 12.20 35.60
CA GLU A 441 3.79 13.08 36.01
C GLU A 441 2.44 12.61 35.46
N LEU A 442 2.37 12.20 34.19
CA LEU A 442 1.16 11.70 33.54
C LEU A 442 0.62 10.41 34.17
N VAL A 443 1.46 9.63 34.84
CA VAL A 443 1.08 8.39 35.48
C VAL A 443 1.07 8.48 37.01
N ALA A 444 1.12 9.68 37.58
CA ALA A 444 1.03 9.89 39.00
C ALA A 444 -0.22 9.22 39.60
N GLY A 445 -0.03 8.44 40.69
CA GLY A 445 -1.13 7.73 41.33
C GLY A 445 -1.55 6.41 40.66
N LYS A 446 -0.84 5.95 39.62
CA LYS A 446 -1.15 4.69 38.90
C LYS A 446 -0.39 3.48 39.39
N GLY A 447 0.35 3.59 40.49
CA GLY A 447 1.03 2.47 41.14
C GLY A 447 2.38 2.07 40.55
N PHE A 448 2.94 2.86 39.62
CA PHE A 448 4.28 2.63 39.09
C PHE A 448 5.34 3.11 40.07
N LEU A 449 6.42 2.33 40.23
CA LEU A 449 7.57 2.66 41.09
C LEU A 449 8.70 3.23 40.23
N PHE A 450 9.24 4.37 40.68
CA PHE A 450 10.31 5.06 39.96
C PHE A 450 11.50 5.33 40.88
N SER A 451 12.71 5.22 40.33
CA SER A 451 13.97 5.67 40.96
C SER A 451 14.47 6.90 40.22
N ASP A 452 14.87 7.95 40.92
CA ASP A 452 15.38 9.19 40.36
C ASP A 452 16.77 8.97 39.73
N ARG A 453 16.95 9.35 38.50
CA ARG A 453 18.23 9.30 37.75
C ARG A 453 18.85 10.70 37.56
N GLY A 454 18.24 11.72 38.14
CA GLY A 454 18.70 13.12 38.09
C GLY A 454 18.46 13.78 36.72
N GLU A 455 19.04 14.96 36.57
CA GLU A 455 19.00 15.72 35.34
C GLU A 455 20.11 15.30 34.38
N GLN A 456 19.74 15.08 33.13
CA GLN A 456 20.65 14.65 32.06
C GLN A 456 20.61 15.60 30.89
N ALA A 457 21.79 16.04 30.43
CA ALA A 457 21.90 16.80 29.19
C ALA A 457 21.74 15.87 28.00
N LEU A 458 20.68 16.07 27.23
CA LEU A 458 20.40 15.28 26.03
C LEU A 458 20.88 16.05 24.79
N ARG A 459 21.74 15.44 23.98
CA ARG A 459 22.29 16.08 22.78
C ARG A 459 21.18 16.53 21.83
N GLY A 460 21.10 17.84 21.55
CA GLY A 460 20.10 18.44 20.66
C GLY A 460 18.86 18.96 21.38
N LEU A 461 18.84 18.94 22.71
CA LEU A 461 17.90 19.71 23.55
C LEU A 461 18.65 20.86 24.25
N GLU A 462 17.97 21.99 24.43
CA GLU A 462 18.55 23.18 25.06
C GLU A 462 18.66 23.00 26.60
N ASP A 463 17.62 22.39 27.22
CA ASP A 463 17.54 22.22 28.65
C ASP A 463 17.80 20.75 29.07
N PRO A 464 18.41 20.52 30.25
CA PRO A 464 18.53 19.21 30.84
C PRO A 464 17.15 18.58 31.13
N VAL A 465 17.02 17.28 30.94
CA VAL A 465 15.78 16.53 31.20
C VAL A 465 15.99 15.68 32.43
N ARG A 466 15.09 15.82 33.41
CA ARG A 466 15.08 14.91 34.56
C ARG A 466 14.55 13.55 34.17
N LEU A 467 15.32 12.49 34.45
CA LEU A 467 15.02 11.12 34.09
C LEU A 467 14.68 10.29 35.32
N TRP A 468 13.84 9.29 35.11
CA TRP A 468 13.41 8.32 36.09
C TRP A 468 13.54 6.92 35.53
N GLU A 469 14.02 6.00 36.33
CA GLU A 469 14.00 4.58 36.03
C GLU A 469 12.68 3.99 36.48
N LEU A 470 11.94 3.33 35.58
CA LEU A 470 10.76 2.56 35.92
C LEU A 470 11.17 1.16 36.41
N ARG A 471 10.80 0.84 37.66
CA ARG A 471 11.08 -0.46 38.29
C ARG A 471 10.07 -1.49 37.76
N TRP A 472 10.57 -2.57 37.17
CA TRP A 472 9.75 -3.63 36.56
C TRP A 472 10.08 -5.04 37.10
N ALA A 473 11.25 -5.23 37.64
CA ALA A 473 11.64 -6.41 38.40
C ALA A 473 11.50 -6.10 39.89
N ASP A 474 10.84 -6.97 40.62
CA ASP A 474 10.74 -6.93 42.07
C ASP A 474 12.01 -7.44 42.72
#